data_fb3437df2cb588d427a29daf8eea9060
#
_entry.id   fb3437df2cb588d427a29daf8eea9060
#
_cell.length_a   1.000
_cell.length_b   1.000
_cell.length_c   1.000
_cell.angle_alpha   90.00
_cell.angle_beta   90.00
_cell.angle_gamma   90.00
#
_symmetry.space_group_name_H-M   'P 1'
#
loop_
_entity.id
_entity.type
_entity.pdbx_description
1 polymer ?
#
loop_
_entity_poly.entity_id
_entity_poly.type
_entity_poly.pdbx_seq_one_letter_code
_entity_poly.pdbx_strand_id
1 'polypeptide(L)'
;MIFAKPSARTRVSFETGFSWMGGHAIYLAPQDIGLGKRESASDLDQLFSRYNDLIMARVFSHNDMLDFEHHSNVPVINGLTDYNHPCQILTDMFTIWEAKQKNIDDLKIAYVGDGNNIVNSWIRLAGILPFEFTCVCPAGYEPDAETINFAESKNLSKIN
;
A
#
# COMPACT_ATOMS: atom_id res chain seq x y z
N MET A 1 -13.02 3.39 -6.49
CA MET A 1 -11.83 3.95 -5.79
C MET A 1 -12.31 4.89 -4.71
N ILE A 2 -11.97 4.59 -3.47
CA ILE A 2 -12.39 5.33 -2.26
C ILE A 2 -11.22 6.20 -1.79
N PHE A 3 -11.44 7.50 -1.66
CA PHE A 3 -10.41 8.44 -1.22
C PHE A 3 -10.89 9.22 0.00
N ALA A 4 -10.49 8.82 1.20
CA ALA A 4 -10.60 9.65 2.39
C ALA A 4 -9.54 10.77 2.40
N LYS A 5 -8.39 10.53 1.73
CA LYS A 5 -7.30 11.48 1.53
C LYS A 5 -7.12 11.79 0.04
N PRO A 6 -7.35 13.02 -0.42
CA PRO A 6 -7.19 13.39 -1.83
C PRO A 6 -5.76 13.14 -2.34
N SER A 7 -5.65 12.69 -3.59
CA SER A 7 -4.38 12.53 -4.28
C SER A 7 -4.57 12.52 -5.80
N ALA A 8 -4.09 13.55 -6.47
CA ALA A 8 -4.18 13.64 -7.92
C ALA A 8 -3.35 12.55 -8.61
N ARG A 9 -2.12 12.30 -8.15
CA ARG A 9 -1.25 11.25 -8.73
C ARG A 9 -1.87 9.87 -8.63
N THR A 10 -2.30 9.45 -7.44
CA THR A 10 -2.93 8.14 -7.24
C THR A 10 -4.21 8.01 -8.09
N ARG A 11 -5.05 9.05 -8.09
CA ARG A 11 -6.26 9.05 -8.89
C ARG A 11 -5.98 8.84 -10.37
N VAL A 12 -5.14 9.68 -10.96
CA VAL A 12 -4.83 9.62 -12.40
C VAL A 12 -4.19 8.29 -12.77
N SER A 13 -3.24 7.78 -11.97
CA SER A 13 -2.58 6.51 -12.23
C SER A 13 -3.56 5.34 -12.27
N PHE A 14 -4.45 5.24 -11.28
CA PHE A 14 -5.43 4.16 -11.23
C PHE A 14 -6.53 4.31 -12.28
N GLU A 15 -7.11 5.50 -12.47
CA GLU A 15 -8.14 5.72 -13.49
C GLU A 15 -7.62 5.41 -14.89
N THR A 16 -6.46 5.96 -15.24
CA THR A 16 -5.87 5.77 -16.57
C THR A 16 -5.43 4.32 -16.78
N GLY A 17 -4.69 3.75 -15.83
CA GLY A 17 -4.18 2.38 -15.95
C GLY A 17 -5.31 1.36 -16.05
N PHE A 18 -6.35 1.49 -15.21
CA PHE A 18 -7.48 0.59 -15.24
C PHE A 18 -8.31 0.72 -16.53
N SER A 19 -8.47 1.96 -17.03
CA SER A 19 -9.14 2.21 -18.31
C SER A 19 -8.35 1.61 -19.49
N TRP A 20 -7.02 1.70 -19.50
CA TRP A 20 -6.20 1.08 -20.56
C TRP A 20 -6.29 -0.45 -20.56
N MET A 21 -6.56 -1.06 -19.41
CA MET A 21 -6.82 -2.51 -19.29
C MET A 21 -8.26 -2.91 -19.66
N GLY A 22 -9.10 -1.97 -20.10
CA GLY A 22 -10.48 -2.20 -20.46
C GLY A 22 -11.47 -2.12 -19.29
N GLY A 23 -11.02 -1.68 -18.14
CA GLY A 23 -11.86 -1.48 -16.95
C GLY A 23 -12.52 -0.10 -16.91
N HIS A 24 -13.40 0.09 -15.93
CA HIS A 24 -14.04 1.37 -15.62
C HIS A 24 -13.81 1.69 -14.14
N ALA A 25 -13.25 2.86 -13.85
CA ALA A 25 -12.96 3.28 -12.49
C ALA A 25 -13.89 4.42 -12.04
N ILE A 26 -14.55 4.24 -10.91
CA ILE A 26 -15.39 5.25 -10.27
C ILE A 26 -14.60 5.88 -9.13
N TYR A 27 -14.43 7.20 -9.16
CA TYR A 27 -13.76 7.93 -8.11
C TYR A 27 -14.78 8.48 -7.10
N LEU A 28 -14.57 8.14 -5.83
CA LEU A 28 -15.35 8.66 -4.71
C LEU A 28 -14.44 9.53 -3.83
N ALA A 29 -14.77 10.82 -3.76
CA ALA A 29 -14.07 11.81 -2.97
C ALA A 29 -14.46 11.72 -1.47
N PRO A 30 -13.73 12.37 -0.55
CA PRO A 30 -14.06 12.34 0.89
C PRO A 30 -15.49 12.77 1.22
N GLN A 31 -16.02 13.75 0.49
CA GLN A 31 -17.39 14.24 0.68
C GLN A 31 -18.45 13.25 0.19
N ASP A 32 -18.12 12.38 -0.75
CA ASP A 32 -19.06 11.41 -1.32
C ASP A 32 -19.26 10.22 -0.38
N ILE A 33 -18.19 9.80 0.29
CA ILE A 33 -18.20 8.62 1.16
C ILE A 33 -18.55 8.94 2.62
N GLY A 34 -18.21 10.13 3.11
CA GLY A 34 -18.48 10.53 4.50
C GLY A 34 -17.93 9.57 5.57
N LEU A 35 -16.82 8.87 5.27
CA LEU A 35 -16.21 7.83 6.11
C LEU A 35 -16.00 8.33 7.56
N GLY A 36 -16.48 7.52 8.51
CA GLY A 36 -16.40 7.84 9.94
C GLY A 36 -17.37 8.92 10.43
N LYS A 37 -18.19 9.49 9.52
CA LYS A 37 -19.21 10.51 9.85
C LYS A 37 -20.63 10.07 9.51
N ARG A 38 -20.84 9.53 8.32
CA ARG A 38 -22.13 9.05 7.83
C ARG A 38 -22.24 7.55 7.83
N GLU A 39 -21.17 6.89 7.44
CA GLU A 39 -21.11 5.43 7.28
C GLU A 39 -19.79 4.89 7.82
N SER A 40 -19.80 3.65 8.30
CA SER A 40 -18.60 2.93 8.68
C SER A 40 -17.86 2.40 7.45
N ALA A 41 -16.58 2.05 7.61
CA ALA A 41 -15.82 1.41 6.53
C ALA A 41 -16.49 0.08 6.11
N SER A 42 -16.98 -0.70 7.07
CA SER A 42 -17.65 -1.98 6.82
C SER A 42 -18.96 -1.84 6.03
N ASP A 43 -19.77 -0.81 6.31
CA ASP A 43 -21.03 -0.60 5.59
C ASP A 43 -20.78 -0.17 4.14
N LEU A 44 -19.82 0.74 3.95
CA LEU A 44 -19.40 1.16 2.61
C LEU A 44 -18.86 -0.01 1.79
N ASP A 45 -18.07 -0.88 2.40
CA ASP A 45 -17.49 -2.02 1.73
C ASP A 45 -18.55 -3.06 1.33
N GLN A 46 -19.44 -3.42 2.25
CA GLN A 46 -20.55 -4.33 1.95
C GLN A 46 -21.44 -3.81 0.82
N LEU A 47 -21.65 -2.50 0.74
CA LEU A 47 -22.38 -1.88 -0.35
C LEU A 47 -21.59 -1.96 -1.66
N PHE A 48 -20.36 -1.46 -1.68
CA PHE A 48 -19.58 -1.33 -2.91
C PHE A 48 -19.07 -2.65 -3.47
N SER A 49 -18.82 -3.65 -2.63
CA SER A 49 -18.45 -5.00 -3.08
C SER A 49 -19.57 -5.72 -3.86
N ARG A 50 -20.82 -5.24 -3.77
CA ARG A 50 -21.93 -5.76 -4.56
C ARG A 50 -22.05 -5.16 -5.95
N TYR A 51 -21.42 -4.02 -6.19
CA TYR A 51 -21.50 -3.29 -7.46
C TYR A 51 -20.21 -3.32 -8.27
N ASN A 52 -19.10 -3.69 -7.64
CA ASN A 52 -17.78 -3.59 -8.23
C ASN A 52 -17.03 -4.91 -8.12
N ASP A 53 -16.08 -5.14 -9.01
CA ASP A 53 -15.23 -6.32 -9.03
C ASP A 53 -13.95 -6.12 -8.20
N LEU A 54 -13.63 -4.88 -7.84
CA LEU A 54 -12.43 -4.49 -7.13
C LEU A 54 -12.65 -3.17 -6.38
N ILE A 55 -12.12 -3.06 -5.18
CA ILE A 55 -12.08 -1.81 -4.41
C ILE A 55 -10.63 -1.38 -4.24
N MET A 56 -10.31 -0.13 -4.56
CA MET A 56 -9.07 0.52 -4.13
C MET A 56 -9.42 1.59 -3.12
N ALA A 57 -8.80 1.53 -1.94
CA ALA A 57 -9.03 2.51 -0.89
C ALA A 57 -7.74 3.24 -0.50
N ARG A 58 -7.83 4.56 -0.34
CA ARG A 58 -6.79 5.42 0.18
C ARG A 58 -7.33 6.16 1.39
N VAL A 59 -6.96 5.71 2.56
CA VAL A 59 -7.50 6.15 3.85
C VAL A 59 -6.39 6.64 4.77
N PHE A 60 -6.75 7.24 5.90
CA PHE A 60 -5.77 7.63 6.92
C PHE A 60 -5.41 6.45 7.80
N SER A 61 -6.40 5.89 8.50
CA SER A 61 -6.22 4.79 9.43
C SER A 61 -5.98 3.46 8.72
N HIS A 62 -4.97 2.71 9.15
CA HIS A 62 -4.78 1.36 8.67
C HIS A 62 -5.90 0.42 9.13
N ASN A 63 -6.50 0.67 10.28
CA ASN A 63 -7.65 -0.12 10.76
C ASN A 63 -8.85 0.01 9.81
N ASP A 64 -9.12 1.20 9.25
CA ASP A 64 -10.18 1.35 8.25
C ASP A 64 -9.88 0.48 7.00
N MET A 65 -8.61 0.34 6.63
CA MET A 65 -8.20 -0.54 5.52
C MET A 65 -8.42 -2.01 5.83
N LEU A 66 -8.11 -2.44 7.06
CA LEU A 66 -8.36 -3.81 7.52
C LEU A 66 -9.86 -4.10 7.60
N ASP A 67 -10.67 -3.12 8.01
CA ASP A 67 -12.13 -3.24 7.99
C ASP A 67 -12.67 -3.41 6.57
N PHE A 68 -12.14 -2.67 5.59
CA PHE A 68 -12.46 -2.88 4.17
C PHE A 68 -12.07 -4.29 3.70
N GLU A 69 -10.89 -4.77 4.02
CA GLU A 69 -10.42 -6.09 3.62
C GLU A 69 -11.25 -7.21 4.26
N HIS A 70 -11.57 -7.06 5.55
CA HIS A 70 -12.28 -8.09 6.31
C HIS A 70 -13.74 -8.28 5.87
N HIS A 71 -14.42 -7.21 5.44
CA HIS A 71 -15.84 -7.26 5.10
C HIS A 71 -16.11 -7.36 3.59
N SER A 72 -15.07 -7.20 2.77
CA SER A 72 -15.20 -7.22 1.32
C SER A 72 -15.41 -8.62 0.75
N ASN A 73 -16.31 -8.70 -0.24
CA ASN A 73 -16.47 -9.87 -1.07
C ASN A 73 -15.65 -9.82 -2.37
N VAL A 74 -14.90 -8.73 -2.57
CA VAL A 74 -14.04 -8.49 -3.73
C VAL A 74 -12.64 -8.10 -3.26
N PRO A 75 -11.60 -8.25 -4.09
CA PRO A 75 -10.25 -7.82 -3.74
C PRO A 75 -10.18 -6.34 -3.35
N VAL A 76 -9.42 -6.03 -2.29
CA VAL A 76 -9.16 -4.67 -1.83
C VAL A 76 -7.70 -4.31 -2.05
N ILE A 77 -7.46 -3.21 -2.76
CA ILE A 77 -6.11 -2.65 -2.96
C ILE A 77 -5.90 -1.51 -1.96
N ASN A 78 -4.87 -1.63 -1.15
CA ASN A 78 -4.42 -0.54 -0.30
C ASN A 78 -3.68 0.52 -1.13
N GLY A 79 -4.35 1.64 -1.40
CA GLY A 79 -3.80 2.79 -2.12
C GLY A 79 -2.87 3.67 -1.26
N LEU A 80 -3.01 3.63 0.05
CA LEU A 80 -2.17 4.20 1.12
C LEU A 80 -2.91 4.21 2.44
N THR A 81 -2.17 3.98 3.52
CA THR A 81 -2.58 4.28 4.90
C THR A 81 -1.45 5.00 5.64
N ASP A 82 -1.68 5.36 6.91
CA ASP A 82 -0.64 5.85 7.83
C ASP A 82 0.45 4.80 8.11
N TYR A 83 0.11 3.51 8.04
CA TYR A 83 1.02 2.40 8.31
C TYR A 83 1.84 1.97 7.10
N ASN A 84 1.26 1.90 5.89
CA ASN A 84 1.96 1.42 4.70
C ASN A 84 1.43 2.03 3.38
N HIS A 85 2.25 1.88 2.31
CA HIS A 85 1.95 2.30 0.94
C HIS A 85 2.45 1.27 -0.08
N PRO A 86 1.81 0.09 -0.15
CA PRO A 86 2.32 -1.02 -0.97
C PRO A 86 2.43 -0.68 -2.46
N CYS A 87 1.47 0.07 -3.02
CA CYS A 87 1.50 0.46 -4.43
C CYS A 87 2.74 1.30 -4.78
N GLN A 88 3.20 2.17 -3.87
CA GLN A 88 4.42 2.95 -4.10
C GLN A 88 5.63 2.03 -4.18
N ILE A 89 5.78 1.13 -3.23
CA ILE A 89 6.95 0.27 -3.14
C ILE A 89 7.02 -0.74 -4.28
N LEU A 90 5.88 -1.28 -4.71
CA LEU A 90 5.83 -2.13 -5.91
C LEU A 90 6.25 -1.36 -7.16
N THR A 91 5.82 -0.10 -7.28
CA THR A 91 6.23 0.78 -8.39
C THR A 91 7.73 1.11 -8.33
N ASP A 92 8.26 1.42 -7.15
CA ASP A 92 9.68 1.70 -6.94
C ASP A 92 10.54 0.47 -7.27
N MET A 93 10.13 -0.71 -6.77
CA MET A 93 10.81 -1.98 -7.08
C MET A 93 10.80 -2.27 -8.58
N PHE A 94 9.65 -2.11 -9.25
CA PHE A 94 9.53 -2.30 -10.68
C PHE A 94 10.44 -1.33 -11.46
N THR A 95 10.46 -0.05 -11.05
CA THR A 95 11.31 0.98 -11.67
C THR A 95 12.79 0.66 -11.49
N ILE A 96 13.21 0.21 -10.30
CA ILE A 96 14.59 -0.20 -10.03
C ILE A 96 14.96 -1.41 -10.87
N TRP A 97 14.10 -2.42 -10.92
CA TRP A 97 14.31 -3.62 -11.72
C TRP A 97 14.44 -3.29 -13.22
N GLU A 98 13.54 -2.47 -13.76
CA GLU A 98 13.55 -2.04 -15.16
C GLU A 98 14.83 -1.24 -15.49
N ALA A 99 15.20 -0.28 -14.64
CA ALA A 99 16.37 0.57 -14.84
C ALA A 99 17.70 -0.16 -14.67
N LYS A 100 17.78 -1.12 -13.73
CA LYS A 100 19.01 -1.85 -13.44
C LYS A 100 19.16 -3.14 -14.21
N GLN A 101 18.06 -3.72 -14.68
CA GLN A 101 18.03 -5.02 -15.39
C GLN A 101 18.77 -6.14 -14.63
N LYS A 102 18.69 -6.09 -13.29
CA LYS A 102 19.26 -7.08 -12.37
C LYS A 102 18.19 -8.02 -11.83
N ASN A 103 18.61 -9.19 -11.38
CA ASN A 103 17.74 -10.03 -10.58
C ASN A 103 17.36 -9.31 -9.28
N ILE A 104 16.17 -9.60 -8.75
CA ILE A 104 15.68 -8.94 -7.53
C ILE A 104 16.56 -9.29 -6.33
N ASP A 105 17.05 -10.53 -6.25
CA ASP A 105 17.95 -11.03 -5.20
C ASP A 105 19.33 -10.37 -5.20
N ASP A 106 19.77 -9.76 -6.30
CA ASP A 106 21.00 -8.97 -6.40
C ASP A 106 20.84 -7.51 -5.97
N LEU A 107 19.60 -7.08 -5.67
CA LEU A 107 19.33 -5.68 -5.33
C LEU A 107 19.68 -5.38 -3.87
N LYS A 108 20.34 -4.23 -3.68
CA LYS A 108 20.61 -3.65 -2.36
C LYS A 108 20.01 -2.26 -2.33
N ILE A 109 19.06 -2.07 -1.45
CA ILE A 109 18.28 -0.85 -1.33
C ILE A 109 18.56 -0.23 0.03
N ALA A 110 18.93 1.04 0.05
CA ALA A 110 19.13 1.81 1.27
C ALA A 110 18.12 2.96 1.34
N TYR A 111 17.48 3.09 2.47
CA TYR A 111 16.64 4.23 2.82
C TYR A 111 17.28 5.01 3.97
N VAL A 112 17.35 6.31 3.83
CA VAL A 112 17.87 7.21 4.86
C VAL A 112 16.78 8.20 5.26
N GLY A 113 16.28 8.08 6.48
CA GLY A 113 15.18 8.91 7.00
C GLY A 113 14.49 8.25 8.20
N ASP A 114 13.29 8.68 8.51
CA ASP A 114 12.46 8.11 9.57
C ASP A 114 11.80 6.78 9.16
N GLY A 115 11.53 5.92 10.12
CA GLY A 115 10.82 4.64 9.94
C GLY A 115 9.32 4.82 9.70
N ASN A 116 8.96 5.47 8.59
CA ASN A 116 7.58 5.80 8.24
C ASN A 116 6.86 4.68 7.43
N ASN A 117 5.67 4.98 6.94
CA ASN A 117 4.87 4.05 6.15
C ASN A 117 5.54 3.53 4.88
N ILE A 118 6.48 4.28 4.30
CA ILE A 118 7.27 3.84 3.14
C ILE A 118 8.28 2.77 3.57
N VAL A 119 8.98 2.99 4.68
CA VAL A 119 9.93 2.02 5.24
C VAL A 119 9.21 0.73 5.64
N ASN A 120 8.07 0.82 6.33
CA ASN A 120 7.25 -0.34 6.67
C ASN A 120 6.86 -1.13 5.41
N SER A 121 6.55 -0.45 4.32
CA SER A 121 6.21 -1.11 3.04
C SER A 121 7.41 -1.82 2.41
N TRP A 122 8.61 -1.22 2.46
CA TRP A 122 9.84 -1.87 2.00
C TRP A 122 10.15 -3.13 2.82
N ILE A 123 10.03 -3.06 4.14
CA ILE A 123 10.25 -4.19 5.04
C ILE A 123 9.21 -5.29 4.78
N ARG A 124 7.94 -4.94 4.58
CA ARG A 124 6.89 -5.89 4.18
C ARG A 124 7.21 -6.58 2.85
N LEU A 125 7.70 -5.83 1.87
CA LEU A 125 8.10 -6.39 0.58
C LEU A 125 9.31 -7.32 0.73
N ALA A 126 10.25 -7.01 1.62
CA ALA A 126 11.39 -7.88 1.94
C ALA A 126 10.99 -9.24 2.56
N GLY A 127 9.81 -9.31 3.15
CA GLY A 127 9.21 -10.58 3.59
C GLY A 127 8.54 -11.39 2.45
N ILE A 128 8.49 -10.85 1.23
CA ILE A 128 7.82 -11.46 0.07
C ILE A 128 8.81 -11.70 -1.08
N LEU A 129 9.72 -10.77 -1.33
CA LEU A 129 10.73 -10.83 -2.38
C LEU A 129 12.14 -10.84 -1.78
N PRO A 130 13.08 -11.59 -2.36
CA PRO A 130 14.47 -11.67 -1.87
C PRO A 130 15.28 -10.46 -2.36
N PHE A 131 15.69 -9.55 -1.46
CA PHE A 131 16.63 -8.47 -1.71
C PHE A 131 17.27 -8.00 -0.38
N GLU A 132 18.32 -7.19 -0.41
CA GLU A 132 18.88 -6.58 0.79
C GLU A 132 18.27 -5.20 1.01
N PHE A 133 17.70 -4.94 2.20
CA PHE A 133 17.15 -3.65 2.59
C PHE A 133 17.85 -3.12 3.83
N THR A 134 18.31 -1.89 3.76
CA THR A 134 18.94 -1.18 4.89
C THR A 134 18.18 0.10 5.18
N CYS A 135 17.72 0.26 6.43
CA CYS A 135 17.13 1.49 6.92
C CYS A 135 18.13 2.19 7.86
N VAL A 136 18.47 3.43 7.52
CA VAL A 136 19.31 4.30 8.35
C VAL A 136 18.45 5.41 8.92
N CYS A 137 18.10 5.33 10.20
CA CYS A 137 17.24 6.29 10.88
C CYS A 137 17.90 6.79 12.19
N PRO A 138 17.53 7.99 12.68
CA PRO A 138 17.92 8.44 14.01
C PRO A 138 17.28 7.61 15.10
N ALA A 139 17.88 7.54 16.27
CA ALA A 139 17.30 6.92 17.45
C ALA A 139 15.93 7.53 17.80
N GLY A 140 14.93 6.68 18.06
CA GLY A 140 13.54 7.05 18.32
C GLY A 140 12.67 7.22 17.05
N TYR A 141 13.24 6.93 15.88
CA TYR A 141 12.54 6.97 14.59
C TYR A 141 12.65 5.63 13.85
N GLU A 142 12.78 4.55 14.59
CA GLU A 142 12.91 3.21 14.05
C GLU A 142 11.62 2.78 13.33
N PRO A 143 11.71 1.87 12.34
CA PRO A 143 10.55 1.24 11.73
C PRO A 143 9.74 0.43 12.75
N ASP A 144 8.51 0.12 12.40
CA ASP A 144 7.62 -0.69 13.20
C ASP A 144 8.20 -2.08 13.50
N ALA A 145 8.33 -2.43 14.77
CA ALA A 145 8.96 -3.66 15.22
C ALA A 145 8.20 -4.92 14.77
N GLU A 146 6.89 -4.89 14.69
CA GLU A 146 6.09 -6.03 14.21
C GLU A 146 6.33 -6.29 12.73
N THR A 147 6.53 -5.23 11.97
CA THR A 147 6.88 -5.31 10.53
C THR A 147 8.26 -5.91 10.33
N ILE A 148 9.24 -5.53 11.14
CA ILE A 148 10.58 -6.13 11.11
C ILE A 148 10.49 -7.63 11.45
N ASN A 149 9.86 -7.98 12.55
CA ASN A 149 9.69 -9.37 12.98
C ASN A 149 8.99 -10.23 11.91
N PHE A 150 7.95 -9.67 11.26
CA PHE A 150 7.29 -10.35 10.14
C PHE A 150 8.27 -10.68 9.02
N ALA A 151 9.05 -9.71 8.56
CA ALA A 151 9.96 -9.91 7.43
C ALA A 151 11.12 -10.85 7.80
N GLU A 152 11.69 -10.73 8.99
CA GLU A 152 12.73 -11.64 9.48
C GLU A 152 12.23 -13.09 9.61
N SER A 153 10.98 -13.29 10.05
CA SER A 153 10.38 -14.62 10.14
C SER A 153 10.27 -15.35 8.80
N LYS A 154 10.26 -14.62 7.67
CA LYS A 154 10.24 -15.19 6.32
C LYS A 154 11.61 -15.65 5.84
N ASN A 155 12.69 -15.14 6.42
CA ASN A 155 14.08 -15.47 6.09
C ASN A 155 14.39 -15.42 4.58
N LEU A 156 13.78 -14.49 3.87
CA LEU A 156 13.93 -14.29 2.43
C LEU A 156 14.97 -13.22 2.10
N SER A 157 15.01 -12.17 2.89
CA SER A 157 15.80 -10.97 2.66
C SER A 157 16.66 -10.64 3.87
N LYS A 158 17.74 -9.90 3.63
CA LYS A 158 18.56 -9.34 4.69
C LYS A 158 18.06 -7.94 5.00
N ILE A 159 17.70 -7.71 6.27
CA ILE A 159 17.25 -6.40 6.78
C ILE A 159 18.29 -5.88 7.76
N ASN A 160 18.73 -4.62 7.59
CA ASN A 160 19.76 -3.98 8.42
C ASN A 160 19.27 -2.63 8.94
#